data_81b070fec1ed9956a9755d4778cfb518
#
_entry.id   81b070fec1ed9956a9755d4778cfb518
#
_cell.length_a   1.000
_cell.length_b   1.000
_cell.length_c   1.000
_cell.angle_alpha   90.00
_cell.angle_beta   90.00
_cell.angle_gamma   90.00
#
_symmetry.space_group_name_H-M   'P 1'
#
loop_
_entity.id
_entity.type
_entity.pdbx_description
1 polymer ?
#
loop_
_entity_poly.entity_id
_entity_poly.type
_entity_poly.pdbx_seq_one_letter_code
_entity_poly.pdbx_strand_id
1 'polypeptide(L)'
;MGKTFIALLFCLIPFAIMAQTSMPVADITRNKNDTIQQRDLIDVFRSVFNVKPRKVSTAEKKKFYFSFLPISTSDGRSGGRALFTSTTAGFYLGDQNTTNLSTIVFTPYFNLKGRYGLPIRSSVWLKDNQWNVIGDIRLLVYPQYTWGLGGNMNNRDKFLVDYNYIRLYQTVLKRIKPYFYAGVGYNLDYYVDIDNQGQQTLRNFTGYKYGTATGQDAFSSGATLNLLYDTRKNSFDPLPGVYANISYRFNTKVLGSHTNWQSLYIDLRKYVSLTNSGPKNVLAFWTYYWTSLTPGTPYLNLPSLGWEPYQRSGRGFQQNRYRGQRLAYFETEYRRDITRNGLLGFVLFANVNAVTEPDTYKFTYWHPAAGTGLRFKFNKKSGTNISLDYGVSRNYSSINLNLGETF
;
A
#
# COMPACT_ATOMS: atom_id res chain seq x y z
N MET A 1 -26.49 -11.05 13.93
CA MET A 1 -25.54 -9.96 14.25
C MET A 1 -24.44 -10.33 15.24
N GLY A 2 -24.67 -11.23 16.20
CA GLY A 2 -23.69 -11.53 17.26
C GLY A 2 -22.46 -12.37 16.87
N LYS A 3 -22.59 -13.32 15.94
CA LYS A 3 -21.49 -14.28 15.65
C LYS A 3 -20.35 -13.72 14.78
N THR A 4 -20.63 -12.75 13.92
CA THR A 4 -19.58 -12.11 13.05
C THR A 4 -18.75 -11.09 13.84
N PHE A 5 -19.33 -10.47 14.86
CA PHE A 5 -18.62 -9.54 15.75
C PHE A 5 -17.62 -10.27 16.67
N ILE A 6 -17.97 -11.51 17.08
CA ILE A 6 -17.12 -12.35 17.92
C ILE A 6 -15.88 -12.83 17.17
N ALA A 7 -15.98 -13.15 15.87
CA ALA A 7 -14.83 -13.58 15.07
C ALA A 7 -13.82 -12.44 14.84
N LEU A 8 -14.30 -11.20 14.65
CA LEU A 8 -13.43 -10.03 14.55
C LEU A 8 -12.76 -9.70 15.89
N LEU A 9 -13.47 -9.90 16.99
CA LEU A 9 -12.93 -9.72 18.36
C LEU A 9 -11.84 -10.76 18.68
N PHE A 10 -12.02 -12.00 18.21
CA PHE A 10 -11.01 -13.06 18.39
C PHE A 10 -9.73 -12.83 17.60
N CYS A 11 -9.77 -12.18 16.44
CA CYS A 11 -8.57 -11.76 15.70
C CYS A 11 -7.85 -10.55 16.34
N LEU A 12 -8.53 -9.75 17.16
CA LEU A 12 -7.93 -8.61 17.88
C LEU A 12 -7.33 -9.00 19.25
N ILE A 13 -7.81 -10.08 19.88
CA ILE A 13 -7.34 -10.55 21.20
C ILE A 13 -5.83 -10.88 21.20
N PRO A 14 -5.24 -11.59 20.21
CA PRO A 14 -3.79 -11.83 20.20
C PRO A 14 -2.97 -10.54 20.02
N PHE A 15 -3.54 -9.49 19.40
CA PHE A 15 -2.88 -8.19 19.30
C PHE A 15 -2.89 -7.40 20.62
N ALA A 16 -3.96 -7.50 21.42
CA ALA A 16 -4.07 -6.83 22.71
C ALA A 16 -3.16 -7.46 23.79
N ILE A 17 -3.02 -8.77 23.79
CA ILE A 17 -2.17 -9.51 24.75
C ILE A 17 -0.68 -9.26 24.47
N MET A 18 -0.30 -9.07 23.19
CA MET A 18 1.08 -8.75 22.82
C MET A 18 1.47 -7.28 23.03
N ALA A 19 0.49 -6.37 23.22
CA ALA A 19 0.76 -4.94 23.47
C ALA A 19 1.17 -4.65 24.93
N GLN A 20 0.98 -5.60 25.86
CA GLN A 20 1.30 -5.42 27.27
C GLN A 20 2.72 -5.81 27.68
N THR A 21 3.47 -6.51 26.85
CA THR A 21 4.90 -6.68 27.06
C THR A 21 5.64 -5.57 26.31
N SER A 22 5.89 -4.47 27.01
CA SER A 22 6.92 -3.51 26.62
C SER A 22 8.28 -4.20 26.75
N MET A 23 8.61 -5.05 25.79
CA MET A 23 10.02 -5.40 25.61
C MET A 23 10.72 -4.10 25.26
N PRO A 24 11.82 -3.74 25.95
CA PRO A 24 12.68 -2.68 25.49
C PRO A 24 12.97 -3.02 24.02
N VAL A 25 12.76 -2.05 23.14
CA VAL A 25 13.18 -2.18 21.72
C VAL A 25 14.66 -2.47 21.81
N ALA A 26 15.00 -3.76 21.78
CA ALA A 26 16.38 -4.19 21.69
C ALA A 26 16.87 -3.47 20.45
N ASP A 27 17.80 -2.58 20.66
CA ASP A 27 18.54 -1.94 19.59
C ASP A 27 19.18 -3.11 18.85
N ILE A 28 18.50 -3.61 17.79
CA ILE A 28 19.06 -4.60 16.89
C ILE A 28 20.09 -3.83 16.07
N THR A 29 21.04 -3.24 16.76
CA THR A 29 22.36 -2.98 16.23
C THR A 29 22.88 -4.38 15.94
N ARG A 30 22.82 -4.77 14.68
CA ARG A 30 23.50 -5.92 14.12
C ARG A 30 24.84 -6.04 14.85
N ASN A 31 25.00 -7.16 15.53
CA ASN A 31 26.14 -7.40 16.43
C ASN A 31 27.42 -6.88 15.77
N LYS A 32 28.18 -6.02 16.45
CA LYS A 32 29.44 -5.41 15.96
C LYS A 32 30.49 -6.46 15.52
N ASN A 33 30.25 -7.73 15.84
CA ASN A 33 31.11 -8.85 15.48
C ASN A 33 30.78 -9.49 14.12
N ASP A 34 29.73 -9.03 13.39
CA ASP A 34 29.44 -9.54 12.07
C ASP A 34 30.34 -8.80 11.05
N THR A 35 31.49 -9.36 10.77
CA THR A 35 32.53 -8.82 9.84
C THR A 35 32.05 -8.73 8.37
N ILE A 36 30.85 -9.21 8.06
CA ILE A 36 30.32 -9.25 6.69
C ILE A 36 29.74 -7.90 6.33
N GLN A 37 30.43 -7.20 5.44
CA GLN A 37 29.99 -5.91 4.92
C GLN A 37 28.73 -6.07 4.05
N GLN A 38 27.66 -5.32 4.37
CA GLN A 38 26.45 -5.29 3.53
C GLN A 38 26.78 -4.79 2.11
N ARG A 39 26.17 -5.43 1.11
CA ARG A 39 26.27 -5.02 -0.30
C ARG A 39 24.91 -4.67 -0.88
N ASP A 40 24.90 -3.79 -1.86
CA ASP A 40 23.74 -3.43 -2.67
C ASP A 40 24.10 -3.45 -4.17
N LEU A 41 23.09 -3.27 -5.02
CA LEU A 41 23.28 -3.25 -6.47
C LEU A 41 24.18 -2.10 -6.91
N ILE A 42 24.23 -0.99 -6.16
CA ILE A 42 25.11 0.14 -6.44
C ILE A 42 26.58 -0.27 -6.23
N ASP A 43 26.85 -1.06 -5.18
CA ASP A 43 28.20 -1.60 -4.94
C ASP A 43 28.61 -2.59 -6.02
N VAL A 44 27.68 -3.45 -6.47
CA VAL A 44 27.92 -4.40 -7.57
C VAL A 44 28.22 -3.65 -8.86
N PHE A 45 27.42 -2.64 -9.21
CA PHE A 45 27.63 -1.80 -10.39
C PHE A 45 29.02 -1.12 -10.35
N ARG A 46 29.37 -0.53 -9.22
CA ARG A 46 30.70 0.11 -9.03
C ARG A 46 31.84 -0.88 -9.21
N SER A 47 31.68 -2.10 -8.69
CA SER A 47 32.68 -3.15 -8.80
C SER A 47 32.88 -3.61 -10.26
N VAL A 48 31.78 -3.80 -11.00
CA VAL A 48 31.80 -4.24 -12.41
C VAL A 48 32.40 -3.19 -13.33
N PHE A 49 32.06 -1.90 -13.11
CA PHE A 49 32.52 -0.78 -13.96
C PHE A 49 33.76 -0.05 -13.41
N ASN A 50 34.40 -0.57 -12.36
CA ASN A 50 35.56 0.05 -11.70
C ASN A 50 35.35 1.52 -11.29
N VAL A 51 34.11 1.89 -10.94
CA VAL A 51 33.79 3.24 -10.49
C VAL A 51 34.20 3.43 -9.03
N LYS A 52 35.23 4.22 -8.80
CA LYS A 52 35.73 4.51 -7.44
C LYS A 52 34.62 5.19 -6.61
N PRO A 53 34.41 4.77 -5.35
CA PRO A 53 33.47 5.45 -4.48
C PRO A 53 33.95 6.90 -4.26
N ARG A 54 33.04 7.85 -4.46
CA ARG A 54 33.34 9.27 -4.15
C ARG A 54 33.64 9.36 -2.66
N LYS A 55 34.84 9.85 -2.31
CA LYS A 55 35.20 10.11 -0.91
C LYS A 55 34.18 11.11 -0.34
N VAL A 56 33.27 10.62 0.48
CA VAL A 56 32.34 11.49 1.22
C VAL A 56 33.17 12.08 2.36
N SER A 57 33.34 13.38 2.37
CA SER A 57 33.91 14.10 3.51
C SER A 57 33.14 13.70 4.76
N THR A 58 33.83 13.34 5.81
CA THR A 58 33.29 12.92 7.13
C THR A 58 32.43 13.99 7.80
N ALA A 59 32.41 15.21 7.27
CA ALA A 59 31.70 16.36 7.84
C ALA A 59 30.23 16.51 7.41
N GLU A 60 29.79 15.84 6.35
CA GLU A 60 28.40 15.93 5.92
C GLU A 60 27.68 14.59 6.11
N LYS A 61 26.98 14.41 7.24
CA LYS A 61 25.89 13.44 7.34
C LYS A 61 24.87 13.83 6.27
N LYS A 62 24.83 13.09 5.15
CA LYS A 62 23.87 13.36 4.07
C LYS A 62 22.46 13.30 4.64
N LYS A 63 21.79 14.44 4.71
CA LYS A 63 20.38 14.57 5.11
C LYS A 63 19.42 14.09 4.03
N PHE A 64 19.89 13.85 2.80
CA PHE A 64 19.08 13.47 1.65
C PHE A 64 19.56 12.17 1.02
N TYR A 65 18.60 11.29 0.73
CA TYR A 65 18.78 10.04 -0.01
C TYR A 65 17.88 10.09 -1.24
N PHE A 66 18.42 9.75 -2.38
CA PHE A 66 17.69 9.75 -3.64
C PHE A 66 17.87 8.38 -4.31
N SER A 67 16.77 7.80 -4.79
CA SER A 67 16.76 6.55 -5.55
C SER A 67 15.90 6.75 -6.78
N PHE A 68 16.42 6.43 -7.95
CA PHE A 68 15.72 6.46 -9.22
C PHE A 68 15.83 5.11 -9.89
N LEU A 69 14.71 4.53 -10.28
CA LEU A 69 14.65 3.24 -10.96
C LEU A 69 13.69 3.34 -12.16
N PRO A 70 14.19 3.35 -13.40
CA PRO A 70 13.37 3.18 -14.58
C PRO A 70 13.05 1.68 -14.74
N ILE A 71 11.78 1.35 -14.90
CA ILE A 71 11.31 -0.03 -15.07
C ILE A 71 10.36 -0.08 -16.25
N SER A 72 10.65 -1.00 -17.18
CA SER A 72 9.68 -1.38 -18.20
C SER A 72 9.22 -2.80 -17.91
N THR A 73 7.92 -3.00 -17.74
CA THR A 73 7.34 -4.32 -17.47
C THR A 73 6.03 -4.50 -18.21
N SER A 74 5.62 -5.75 -18.37
CA SER A 74 4.22 -6.02 -18.72
C SER A 74 3.36 -5.66 -17.51
N ASP A 75 2.38 -4.78 -17.73
CA ASP A 75 1.41 -4.47 -16.69
C ASP A 75 0.45 -5.65 -16.51
N GLY A 76 0.80 -6.56 -15.61
CA GLY A 76 -0.03 -7.72 -15.28
C GLY A 76 -1.41 -7.35 -14.72
N ARG A 77 -1.58 -6.10 -14.24
CA ARG A 77 -2.84 -5.61 -13.66
C ARG A 77 -3.80 -5.03 -14.70
N SER A 78 -3.28 -4.44 -15.77
CA SER A 78 -4.10 -3.78 -16.81
C SER A 78 -3.95 -4.41 -18.19
N GLY A 79 -3.01 -5.32 -18.36
CA GLY A 79 -2.65 -5.95 -19.64
C GLY A 79 -1.99 -4.95 -20.60
N GLY A 80 -0.76 -5.23 -20.99
CA GLY A 80 0.05 -4.41 -21.91
C GLY A 80 1.42 -4.09 -21.35
N ARG A 81 2.27 -3.47 -22.17
CA ARG A 81 3.58 -2.99 -21.74
C ARG A 81 3.41 -1.60 -21.11
N ALA A 82 3.99 -1.41 -19.95
CA ALA A 82 4.01 -0.13 -19.27
C ALA A 82 5.46 0.26 -18.93
N LEU A 83 5.76 1.54 -19.07
CA LEU A 83 6.97 2.15 -18.56
C LEU A 83 6.63 2.79 -17.21
N PHE A 84 7.26 2.31 -16.17
CA PHE A 84 7.21 2.90 -14.84
C PHE A 84 8.56 3.50 -14.50
N THR A 85 8.56 4.66 -13.89
CA THR A 85 9.73 5.15 -13.21
C THR A 85 9.38 5.30 -11.73
N SER A 86 10.28 4.91 -10.85
CA SER A 86 10.08 5.14 -9.43
C SER A 86 11.23 5.99 -8.90
N THR A 87 10.87 7.16 -8.43
CA THR A 87 11.77 8.09 -7.79
C THR A 87 11.41 8.19 -6.33
N THR A 88 12.34 7.88 -5.45
CA THR A 88 12.15 8.01 -4.01
C THR A 88 13.18 8.99 -3.47
N ALA A 89 12.70 10.03 -2.80
CA ALA A 89 13.50 10.92 -1.98
C ALA A 89 13.27 10.61 -0.50
N GLY A 90 14.34 10.42 0.25
CA GLY A 90 14.34 10.28 1.70
C GLY A 90 15.13 11.40 2.34
N PHE A 91 14.61 12.02 3.41
CA PHE A 91 15.30 13.12 4.10
C PHE A 91 14.88 13.19 5.57
N TYR A 92 15.71 13.87 6.37
CA TYR A 92 15.44 14.11 7.79
C TYR A 92 15.23 15.60 8.04
N LEU A 93 14.13 15.94 8.72
CA LEU A 93 13.83 17.30 9.20
C LEU A 93 14.17 17.50 10.68
N GLY A 94 14.92 16.60 11.26
CA GLY A 94 15.45 16.64 12.63
C GLY A 94 16.70 15.77 12.77
N ASP A 95 17.08 15.48 14.01
CA ASP A 95 18.18 14.55 14.29
C ASP A 95 17.80 13.14 13.81
N GLN A 96 18.72 12.46 13.13
CA GLN A 96 18.50 11.12 12.56
C GLN A 96 18.29 10.02 13.61
N ASN A 97 18.68 10.28 14.85
CA ASN A 97 18.49 9.32 15.95
C ASN A 97 17.09 9.42 16.56
N THR A 98 16.44 10.61 16.48
CA THR A 98 15.15 10.88 17.12
C THR A 98 14.03 11.09 16.14
N THR A 99 14.34 11.35 14.86
CA THR A 99 13.36 11.66 13.82
C THR A 99 13.34 10.55 12.77
N ASN A 100 12.17 10.06 12.41
CA ASN A 100 11.98 9.08 11.35
C ASN A 100 12.37 9.68 9.99
N LEU A 101 12.77 8.81 9.07
CA LEU A 101 13.03 9.19 7.69
C LEU A 101 11.75 9.66 7.02
N SER A 102 11.72 10.91 6.59
CA SER A 102 10.68 11.44 5.71
C SER A 102 10.89 10.92 4.29
N THR A 103 9.81 10.62 3.60
CA THR A 103 9.85 10.01 2.27
C THR A 103 8.88 10.69 1.32
N ILE A 104 9.33 10.90 0.08
CA ILE A 104 8.49 11.29 -1.05
C ILE A 104 8.73 10.26 -2.14
N VAL A 105 7.66 9.65 -2.62
CA VAL A 105 7.70 8.64 -3.70
C VAL A 105 6.91 9.18 -4.88
N PHE A 106 7.57 9.36 -6.00
CA PHE A 106 7.00 9.76 -7.27
C PHE A 106 7.14 8.61 -8.27
N THR A 107 6.03 8.09 -8.76
CA THR A 107 6.00 6.90 -9.63
C THR A 107 5.22 7.15 -10.92
N PRO A 108 5.65 8.10 -11.77
CA PRO A 108 4.99 8.33 -13.04
C PRO A 108 4.98 7.06 -13.87
N TYR A 109 3.89 6.82 -14.55
CA TYR A 109 3.77 5.69 -15.45
C TYR A 109 3.09 6.08 -16.75
N PHE A 110 3.43 5.34 -17.78
CA PHE A 110 2.83 5.43 -19.10
C PHE A 110 2.63 4.02 -19.65
N ASN A 111 1.45 3.76 -20.19
CA ASN A 111 1.10 2.51 -20.84
C ASN A 111 0.62 2.79 -22.27
N LEU A 112 1.07 1.99 -23.23
CA LEU A 112 0.68 2.11 -24.65
C LEU A 112 -0.83 1.88 -24.90
N LYS A 113 -1.58 1.44 -23.89
CA LYS A 113 -3.04 1.28 -23.91
C LYS A 113 -3.80 2.51 -23.36
N GLY A 114 -3.19 3.68 -23.38
CA GLY A 114 -3.84 4.93 -22.98
C GLY A 114 -3.86 5.21 -21.47
N ARG A 115 -3.14 4.42 -20.64
CA ARG A 115 -2.98 4.75 -19.23
C ARG A 115 -1.72 5.56 -18.99
N TYR A 116 -1.86 6.65 -18.31
CA TYR A 116 -0.73 7.43 -17.82
C TYR A 116 -1.09 8.14 -16.53
N GLY A 117 -0.08 8.48 -15.76
CA GLY A 117 -0.35 9.15 -14.50
C GLY A 117 0.87 9.61 -13.73
N LEU A 118 0.60 10.53 -12.81
CA LEU A 118 1.56 11.20 -11.96
C LEU A 118 1.17 11.02 -10.48
N PRO A 119 1.35 9.82 -9.89
CA PRO A 119 1.12 9.63 -8.47
C PRO A 119 2.34 10.10 -7.64
N ILE A 120 2.06 10.91 -6.62
CA ILE A 120 3.03 11.38 -5.63
C ILE A 120 2.52 11.00 -4.25
N ARG A 121 3.34 10.30 -3.47
CA ARG A 121 3.03 9.98 -2.08
C ARG A 121 4.12 10.52 -1.17
N SER A 122 3.73 11.05 -0.04
CA SER A 122 4.65 11.59 0.95
C SER A 122 4.30 11.15 2.36
N SER A 123 5.33 10.99 3.19
CA SER A 123 5.23 10.87 4.64
C SER A 123 6.35 11.71 5.24
N VAL A 124 6.01 12.87 5.76
CA VAL A 124 6.97 13.87 6.24
C VAL A 124 6.92 13.91 7.75
N TRP A 125 8.02 13.53 8.39
CA TRP A 125 8.22 13.55 9.83
C TRP A 125 8.92 14.83 10.24
N LEU A 126 8.28 15.63 11.07
CA LEU A 126 8.92 16.82 11.65
C LEU A 126 9.80 16.42 12.84
N LYS A 127 10.59 17.38 13.32
CA LYS A 127 11.56 17.21 14.41
C LYS A 127 11.01 16.34 15.55
N ASP A 128 11.81 15.36 15.98
CA ASP A 128 11.51 14.42 17.08
C ASP A 128 10.19 13.65 16.90
N ASN A 129 9.74 13.44 15.67
CA ASN A 129 8.48 12.79 15.34
C ASN A 129 7.24 13.43 16.00
N GLN A 130 7.27 14.73 16.25
CA GLN A 130 6.14 15.42 16.89
C GLN A 130 4.91 15.50 15.96
N TRP A 131 5.17 15.60 14.67
CA TRP A 131 4.15 15.64 13.63
C TRP A 131 4.51 14.72 12.49
N ASN A 132 3.50 14.11 11.89
CA ASN A 132 3.61 13.41 10.61
C ASN A 132 2.59 13.99 9.64
N VAL A 133 3.05 14.44 8.48
CA VAL A 133 2.22 14.93 7.38
C VAL A 133 2.25 13.91 6.27
N ILE A 134 1.08 13.33 5.96
CA ILE A 134 0.93 12.29 4.94
C ILE A 134 0.17 12.88 3.76
N GLY A 135 0.73 12.71 2.55
CA GLY A 135 0.12 13.15 1.28
C GLY A 135 -0.02 12.02 0.27
N ASP A 136 -1.11 12.02 -0.49
CA ASP A 136 -1.31 11.16 -1.67
C ASP A 136 -2.01 11.99 -2.75
N ILE A 137 -1.25 12.40 -3.77
CA ILE A 137 -1.72 13.18 -4.91
C ILE A 137 -1.64 12.30 -6.14
N ARG A 138 -2.72 12.21 -6.91
CA ARG A 138 -2.75 11.42 -8.15
C ARG A 138 -3.48 12.19 -9.23
N LEU A 139 -2.84 12.27 -10.40
CA LEU A 139 -3.44 12.75 -11.64
C LEU A 139 -3.31 11.60 -12.64
N LEU A 140 -4.41 10.95 -12.96
CA LEU A 140 -4.39 9.71 -13.74
C LEU A 140 -5.39 9.74 -14.88
N VAL A 141 -4.99 9.24 -16.04
CA VAL A 141 -5.91 8.69 -17.06
C VAL A 141 -5.87 7.19 -16.85
N TYR A 142 -7.01 6.59 -16.44
CA TYR A 142 -6.97 5.27 -15.86
C TYR A 142 -8.13 4.36 -16.27
N PRO A 143 -8.22 3.98 -17.55
CA PRO A 143 -9.17 2.93 -17.94
C PRO A 143 -8.88 1.66 -17.13
N GLN A 144 -9.90 1.10 -16.49
CA GLN A 144 -9.76 -0.08 -15.67
C GLN A 144 -10.90 -1.08 -15.86
N TYR A 145 -10.59 -2.35 -15.69
CA TYR A 145 -11.62 -3.37 -15.64
C TYR A 145 -12.29 -3.41 -14.26
N THR A 146 -13.58 -3.72 -14.27
CA THR A 146 -14.37 -4.09 -13.10
C THR A 146 -15.26 -5.30 -13.43
N TRP A 147 -15.68 -6.02 -12.40
CA TRP A 147 -16.52 -7.22 -12.51
C TRP A 147 -17.88 -7.03 -11.81
N GLY A 148 -18.22 -5.79 -11.44
CA GLY A 148 -19.44 -5.50 -10.68
C GLY A 148 -19.22 -5.52 -9.17
N LEU A 149 -20.24 -5.91 -8.43
CA LEU A 149 -20.23 -5.97 -6.96
C LEU A 149 -20.36 -7.41 -6.48
N GLY A 150 -19.63 -7.74 -5.41
CA GLY A 150 -19.65 -9.06 -4.77
C GLY A 150 -18.44 -9.94 -5.08
N GLY A 151 -18.42 -11.10 -4.43
CA GLY A 151 -17.34 -12.09 -4.54
C GLY A 151 -17.59 -13.16 -5.61
N ASN A 152 -18.84 -13.40 -6.02
CA ASN A 152 -19.22 -14.47 -6.94
C ASN A 152 -19.35 -13.99 -8.40
N MET A 153 -18.42 -13.17 -8.87
CA MET A 153 -18.46 -12.68 -10.25
C MET A 153 -17.66 -13.59 -11.18
N ASN A 154 -18.17 -13.85 -12.39
CA ASN A 154 -17.47 -14.62 -13.40
C ASN A 154 -16.24 -13.84 -13.90
N ASN A 155 -15.12 -14.53 -14.14
CA ASN A 155 -13.91 -13.90 -14.67
C ASN A 155 -14.07 -13.32 -16.09
N ARG A 156 -15.00 -13.86 -16.88
CA ARG A 156 -15.27 -13.43 -18.25
C ARG A 156 -16.12 -12.16 -18.29
N ASP A 157 -16.92 -11.91 -17.27
CA ASP A 157 -17.85 -10.79 -17.19
C ASP A 157 -17.14 -9.55 -16.67
N LYS A 158 -16.14 -9.09 -17.42
CA LYS A 158 -15.41 -7.88 -17.11
C LYS A 158 -15.90 -6.72 -17.98
N PHE A 159 -15.99 -5.56 -17.37
CA PHE A 159 -16.41 -4.32 -17.97
C PHE A 159 -15.28 -3.30 -17.90
N LEU A 160 -14.96 -2.64 -19.01
CA LEU A 160 -13.95 -1.57 -19.03
C LEU A 160 -14.63 -0.24 -18.72
N VAL A 161 -14.16 0.40 -17.65
CA VAL A 161 -14.57 1.77 -17.27
C VAL A 161 -13.40 2.69 -17.60
N ASP A 162 -13.68 3.76 -18.34
CA ASP A 162 -12.74 4.82 -18.66
C ASP A 162 -13.04 6.07 -17.84
N TYR A 163 -12.01 6.74 -17.34
CA TYR A 163 -12.14 7.98 -16.60
C TYR A 163 -10.78 8.65 -16.38
N ASN A 164 -10.83 9.96 -16.20
CA ASN A 164 -9.74 10.71 -15.62
C ASN A 164 -9.92 10.78 -14.10
N TYR A 165 -8.82 10.71 -13.35
CA TYR A 165 -8.89 10.68 -11.91
C TYR A 165 -7.93 11.65 -11.24
N ILE A 166 -8.51 12.49 -10.40
CA ILE A 166 -7.78 13.42 -9.53
C ILE A 166 -8.00 13.01 -8.08
N ARG A 167 -6.91 12.76 -7.37
CA ARG A 167 -6.91 12.55 -5.92
C ARG A 167 -6.05 13.60 -5.24
N LEU A 168 -6.57 14.15 -4.16
CA LEU A 168 -5.81 14.98 -3.23
C LEU A 168 -6.16 14.54 -1.81
N TYR A 169 -5.26 13.78 -1.18
CA TYR A 169 -5.37 13.40 0.22
C TYR A 169 -4.24 14.03 1.00
N GLN A 170 -4.60 14.73 2.09
CA GLN A 170 -3.65 15.32 3.02
C GLN A 170 -4.11 15.04 4.44
N THR A 171 -3.20 14.50 5.25
CA THR A 171 -3.45 14.16 6.66
C THR A 171 -2.34 14.74 7.52
N VAL A 172 -2.72 15.39 8.60
CA VAL A 172 -1.79 15.93 9.60
C VAL A 172 -2.04 15.20 10.92
N LEU A 173 -1.02 14.53 11.41
CA LEU A 173 -1.03 13.73 12.62
C LEU A 173 -0.11 14.36 13.67
N LYS A 174 -0.60 14.57 14.89
CA LYS A 174 0.16 15.03 16.05
C LYS A 174 0.45 13.84 16.96
N ARG A 175 1.67 13.76 17.48
CA ARG A 175 2.02 12.76 18.49
C ARG A 175 1.28 13.03 19.79
N ILE A 176 0.52 12.05 20.28
CA ILE A 176 -0.21 12.09 21.54
C ILE A 176 0.59 11.35 22.63
N LYS A 177 1.17 10.20 22.27
CA LYS A 177 2.05 9.39 23.11
C LYS A 177 3.17 8.84 22.23
N PRO A 178 4.25 8.26 22.79
CA PRO A 178 5.26 7.55 21.99
C PRO A 178 4.62 6.59 21.00
N TYR A 179 4.97 6.73 19.70
CA TYR A 179 4.47 5.94 18.58
C TYR A 179 2.97 6.09 18.26
N PHE A 180 2.20 6.82 19.07
CA PHE A 180 0.77 7.01 18.88
C PHE A 180 0.45 8.45 18.47
N TYR A 181 -0.28 8.57 17.35
CA TYR A 181 -0.63 9.81 16.70
C TYR A 181 -2.14 9.89 16.48
N ALA A 182 -2.69 11.07 16.60
CA ALA A 182 -4.06 11.38 16.22
C ALA A 182 -4.08 12.65 15.37
N GLY A 183 -5.02 12.75 14.46
CA GLY A 183 -5.10 13.92 13.62
C GLY A 183 -6.26 13.92 12.65
N VAL A 184 -6.24 14.94 11.82
CA VAL A 184 -7.30 15.22 10.85
C VAL A 184 -6.73 15.25 9.44
N GLY A 185 -7.57 15.03 8.46
CA GLY A 185 -7.18 15.13 7.07
C GLY A 185 -8.33 15.62 6.19
N TYR A 186 -7.98 15.86 4.94
CA TYR A 186 -8.90 16.17 3.87
C TYR A 186 -8.65 15.24 2.70
N ASN A 187 -9.72 14.65 2.17
CA ASN A 187 -9.68 13.72 1.07
C ASN A 187 -10.62 14.16 -0.06
N LEU A 188 -10.06 14.36 -1.24
CA LEU A 188 -10.78 14.66 -2.45
C LEU A 188 -10.53 13.55 -3.48
N ASP A 189 -11.60 13.00 -4.04
CA ASP A 189 -11.60 12.14 -5.22
C ASP A 189 -12.51 12.76 -6.29
N TYR A 190 -11.97 12.95 -7.47
CA TYR A 190 -12.70 13.46 -8.61
C TYR A 190 -12.48 12.55 -9.81
N TYR A 191 -13.50 11.82 -10.17
CA TYR A 191 -13.56 10.99 -11.38
C TYR A 191 -14.30 11.81 -12.44
N VAL A 192 -13.59 12.14 -13.52
CA VAL A 192 -14.06 13.00 -14.60
C VAL A 192 -14.39 12.12 -15.80
N ASP A 193 -15.49 12.42 -16.47
CA ASP A 193 -15.91 11.75 -17.70
C ASP A 193 -15.96 10.22 -17.54
N ILE A 194 -16.73 9.72 -16.57
CA ILE A 194 -16.91 8.29 -16.37
C ILE A 194 -17.66 7.75 -17.59
N ASP A 195 -16.94 7.06 -18.45
CA ASP A 195 -17.47 6.47 -19.68
C ASP A 195 -17.22 4.96 -19.71
N ASN A 196 -17.86 4.31 -20.64
CA ASN A 196 -17.76 2.88 -20.86
C ASN A 196 -17.61 2.58 -22.34
N GLN A 197 -16.65 1.76 -22.66
CA GLN A 197 -16.47 1.28 -24.03
C GLN A 197 -17.44 0.11 -24.26
N GLY A 198 -18.58 0.40 -24.88
CA GLY A 198 -19.55 -0.64 -25.24
C GLY A 198 -21.01 -0.19 -25.18
N GLN A 199 -21.93 -1.10 -25.50
CA GLN A 199 -23.38 -0.82 -25.56
C GLN A 199 -24.06 -0.77 -24.18
N GLN A 200 -23.43 -1.32 -23.14
CA GLN A 200 -24.01 -1.40 -21.79
C GLN A 200 -23.42 -0.29 -20.91
N THR A 201 -24.26 0.38 -20.12
CA THR A 201 -23.79 1.39 -19.16
C THR A 201 -23.21 0.73 -17.90
N LEU A 202 -22.30 1.42 -17.21
CA LEU A 202 -21.76 0.96 -15.92
C LEU A 202 -22.88 0.71 -14.91
N ARG A 203 -23.93 1.53 -14.93
CA ARG A 203 -25.11 1.37 -14.07
C ARG A 203 -25.85 0.08 -14.34
N ASN A 204 -26.11 -0.25 -15.60
CA ASN A 204 -26.80 -1.49 -15.97
C ASN A 204 -25.95 -2.71 -15.67
N PHE A 205 -24.63 -2.62 -15.90
CA PHE A 205 -23.70 -3.70 -15.61
C PHE A 205 -23.60 -4.01 -14.11
N THR A 206 -23.58 -2.97 -13.26
CA THR A 206 -23.34 -3.14 -11.81
C THR A 206 -24.62 -3.21 -10.99
N GLY A 207 -25.75 -2.74 -11.50
CA GLY A 207 -26.97 -2.49 -10.73
C GLY A 207 -26.84 -1.39 -9.67
N TYR A 208 -25.74 -0.66 -9.66
CA TYR A 208 -25.43 0.34 -8.62
C TYR A 208 -25.67 1.77 -9.10
N LYS A 209 -26.34 2.58 -8.29
CA LYS A 209 -26.85 3.88 -8.75
C LYS A 209 -25.90 5.08 -8.55
N TYR A 210 -24.96 5.00 -7.59
CA TYR A 210 -24.13 6.16 -7.22
C TYR A 210 -22.82 6.17 -8.00
N GLY A 211 -22.55 7.26 -8.75
CA GLY A 211 -21.31 7.44 -9.52
C GLY A 211 -21.16 6.43 -10.67
N THR A 212 -22.27 6.06 -11.32
CA THR A 212 -22.32 5.10 -12.44
C THR A 212 -23.04 5.62 -13.66
N ALA A 213 -23.46 6.87 -13.66
CA ALA A 213 -24.06 7.51 -14.83
C ALA A 213 -22.99 7.79 -15.89
N THR A 214 -23.27 7.43 -17.14
CA THR A 214 -22.38 7.64 -18.29
C THR A 214 -22.21 9.13 -18.60
N GLY A 215 -20.98 9.54 -18.89
CA GLY A 215 -20.65 10.94 -19.21
C GLY A 215 -20.83 11.89 -18.02
N GLN A 216 -20.91 11.37 -16.80
CA GLN A 216 -21.03 12.17 -15.58
C GLN A 216 -19.80 12.00 -14.69
N ASP A 217 -19.53 13.07 -13.99
CA ASP A 217 -18.47 13.09 -12.99
C ASP A 217 -18.91 12.50 -11.66
N ALA A 218 -17.97 11.98 -10.88
CA ALA A 218 -18.19 11.61 -9.50
C ALA A 218 -17.21 12.35 -8.61
N PHE A 219 -17.71 13.35 -7.89
CA PHE A 219 -16.92 14.18 -6.99
C PHE A 219 -17.21 13.85 -5.53
N SER A 220 -16.15 13.57 -4.78
CA SER A 220 -16.19 13.25 -3.35
C SER A 220 -15.17 14.10 -2.60
N SER A 221 -15.64 14.95 -1.73
CA SER A 221 -14.86 15.85 -0.90
C SER A 221 -15.25 15.65 0.56
N GLY A 222 -14.27 15.35 1.40
CA GLY A 222 -14.57 15.02 2.80
C GLY A 222 -13.39 15.21 3.74
N ALA A 223 -13.71 15.34 5.01
CA ALA A 223 -12.72 15.35 6.07
C ALA A 223 -12.48 13.93 6.60
N THR A 224 -11.33 13.72 7.24
CA THR A 224 -10.97 12.45 7.87
C THR A 224 -10.53 12.66 9.32
N LEU A 225 -10.85 11.68 10.17
CA LEU A 225 -10.28 11.50 11.49
C LEU A 225 -9.35 10.31 11.46
N ASN A 226 -8.13 10.48 11.96
CA ASN A 226 -7.07 9.48 11.78
C ASN A 226 -6.39 9.19 13.12
N LEU A 227 -6.15 7.90 13.36
CA LEU A 227 -5.34 7.38 14.44
C LEU A 227 -4.23 6.51 13.85
N LEU A 228 -2.99 6.72 14.27
CA LEU A 228 -1.84 5.97 13.81
C LEU A 228 -0.99 5.52 15.01
N TYR A 229 -0.68 4.23 15.06
CA TYR A 229 0.35 3.66 15.93
C TYR A 229 1.42 3.02 15.05
N ASP A 230 2.64 3.56 15.06
CA ASP A 230 3.73 3.10 14.18
C ASP A 230 5.06 3.02 14.94
N THR A 231 5.51 1.79 15.19
CA THR A 231 6.80 1.51 15.82
C THR A 231 7.89 1.12 14.82
N ARG A 232 7.58 1.13 13.51
CA ARG A 232 8.54 0.79 12.46
C ARG A 232 9.59 1.91 12.35
N LYS A 233 10.86 1.54 12.28
CA LYS A 233 11.95 2.49 12.01
C LYS A 233 12.09 2.85 10.52
N ASN A 234 11.66 1.95 9.64
CA ASN A 234 11.74 2.10 8.19
C ASN A 234 10.49 1.51 7.53
N SER A 235 9.83 2.28 6.68
CA SER A 235 8.64 1.84 5.94
C SER A 235 8.94 1.12 4.62
N PHE A 236 10.17 1.23 4.09
CA PHE A 236 10.56 0.56 2.84
C PHE A 236 11.01 -0.90 3.04
N ASP A 237 11.65 -1.17 4.16
CA ASP A 237 12.08 -2.50 4.58
C ASP A 237 11.78 -2.64 6.08
N PRO A 238 10.50 -2.89 6.43
CA PRO A 238 10.09 -2.93 7.82
C PRO A 238 10.80 -4.06 8.57
N LEU A 239 11.53 -3.66 9.59
CA LEU A 239 12.10 -4.53 10.62
C LEU A 239 11.02 -4.80 11.69
N PRO A 240 11.30 -5.68 12.68
CA PRO A 240 10.33 -5.98 13.72
C PRO A 240 9.64 -4.76 14.29
N GLY A 241 8.32 -4.80 14.33
CA GLY A 241 7.50 -3.66 14.73
C GLY A 241 6.02 -3.86 14.45
N VAL A 242 5.24 -2.84 14.76
CA VAL A 242 3.79 -2.81 14.57
C VAL A 242 3.42 -1.53 13.83
N TYR A 243 2.46 -1.65 12.94
CA TYR A 243 1.76 -0.53 12.32
C TYR A 243 0.27 -0.76 12.46
N ALA A 244 -0.46 0.24 12.96
CA ALA A 244 -1.90 0.23 13.04
C ALA A 244 -2.42 1.61 12.64
N ASN A 245 -3.29 1.66 11.65
CA ASN A 245 -3.91 2.88 11.16
C ASN A 245 -5.41 2.73 11.11
N ILE A 246 -6.13 3.73 11.61
CA ILE A 246 -7.58 3.84 11.51
C ILE A 246 -7.88 5.18 10.87
N SER A 247 -8.64 5.17 9.78
CA SER A 247 -9.08 6.37 9.08
C SER A 247 -10.60 6.32 8.90
N TYR A 248 -11.29 7.24 9.55
CA TYR A 248 -12.71 7.46 9.34
C TYR A 248 -12.88 8.69 8.44
N ARG A 249 -13.60 8.52 7.33
CA ARG A 249 -13.84 9.56 6.33
C ARG A 249 -15.33 9.88 6.24
N PHE A 250 -15.66 11.16 6.23
CA PHE A 250 -17.01 11.64 5.99
C PHE A 250 -17.03 12.68 4.88
N ASN A 251 -17.79 12.40 3.84
CA ASN A 251 -17.99 13.25 2.68
C ASN A 251 -19.38 13.86 2.75
N THR A 252 -19.46 15.16 2.49
CA THR A 252 -20.73 15.88 2.58
C THR A 252 -20.93 16.79 1.38
N LYS A 253 -22.20 17.03 1.01
CA LYS A 253 -22.56 18.00 -0.02
C LYS A 253 -22.12 19.42 0.36
N VAL A 254 -22.03 19.72 1.66
CA VAL A 254 -21.53 21.01 2.15
C VAL A 254 -20.07 21.26 1.74
N LEU A 255 -19.27 20.19 1.66
CA LEU A 255 -17.89 20.25 1.18
C LEU A 255 -17.78 20.05 -0.34
N GLY A 256 -18.89 20.02 -1.09
CA GLY A 256 -18.95 19.90 -2.53
C GLY A 256 -19.18 18.48 -3.04
N SER A 257 -19.24 17.45 -2.19
CA SER A 257 -19.52 16.08 -2.66
C SER A 257 -20.86 15.96 -3.38
N HIS A 258 -20.95 15.16 -4.42
CA HIS A 258 -22.21 14.87 -5.10
C HIS A 258 -23.20 14.13 -4.19
N THR A 259 -22.69 13.30 -3.28
CA THR A 259 -23.48 12.54 -2.31
C THR A 259 -22.84 12.59 -0.93
N ASN A 260 -23.67 12.46 0.11
CA ASN A 260 -23.18 12.24 1.46
C ASN A 260 -22.85 10.77 1.67
N TRP A 261 -21.66 10.47 2.19
CA TRP A 261 -21.27 9.11 2.50
C TRP A 261 -20.12 9.06 3.50
N GLN A 262 -19.97 7.92 4.15
CA GLN A 262 -18.96 7.70 5.18
C GLN A 262 -18.24 6.37 4.93
N SER A 263 -16.97 6.32 5.28
CA SER A 263 -16.19 5.08 5.22
C SER A 263 -15.22 4.96 6.39
N LEU A 264 -14.87 3.71 6.70
CA LEU A 264 -13.88 3.36 7.69
C LEU A 264 -12.84 2.44 7.05
N TYR A 265 -11.58 2.79 7.23
CA TYR A 265 -10.43 1.98 6.82
C TYR A 265 -9.56 1.67 8.03
N ILE A 266 -9.29 0.40 8.28
CA ILE A 266 -8.43 -0.10 9.36
C ILE A 266 -7.33 -0.93 8.71
N ASP A 267 -6.06 -0.63 9.00
CA ASP A 267 -4.87 -1.31 8.46
C ASP A 267 -3.96 -1.70 9.63
N LEU A 268 -3.72 -2.99 9.78
CA LEU A 268 -2.90 -3.54 10.85
C LEU A 268 -1.77 -4.38 10.25
N ARG A 269 -0.54 -4.13 10.71
CA ARG A 269 0.65 -4.85 10.26
C ARG A 269 1.53 -5.21 11.43
N LYS A 270 2.09 -6.42 11.40
CA LYS A 270 3.02 -6.92 12.41
C LYS A 270 4.22 -7.57 11.72
N TYR A 271 5.40 -7.26 12.22
CA TYR A 271 6.64 -7.83 11.72
C TYR A 271 7.38 -8.47 12.89
N VAL A 272 7.70 -9.77 12.77
CA VAL A 272 8.34 -10.57 13.80
C VAL A 272 9.65 -11.10 13.26
N SER A 273 10.76 -10.81 13.95
CA SER A 273 12.03 -11.47 13.67
C SER A 273 12.01 -12.90 14.18
N LEU A 274 12.40 -13.85 13.34
CA LEU A 274 12.53 -15.26 13.73
C LEU A 274 13.94 -15.60 14.21
N THR A 275 14.89 -14.65 14.06
CA THR A 275 16.28 -14.76 14.53
C THR A 275 16.72 -13.47 15.19
N ASN A 276 17.54 -13.57 16.21
CA ASN A 276 18.06 -12.40 16.93
C ASN A 276 19.34 -11.82 16.29
N SER A 277 19.98 -12.55 15.38
CA SER A 277 21.23 -12.16 14.73
C SER A 277 21.37 -12.82 13.37
N GLY A 278 22.26 -12.29 12.53
CA GLY A 278 22.54 -12.82 11.19
C GLY A 278 21.66 -12.27 10.07
N PRO A 279 21.50 -13.02 8.98
CA PRO A 279 20.67 -12.62 7.84
C PRO A 279 19.22 -12.37 8.21
N LYS A 280 18.57 -11.45 7.49
CA LYS A 280 17.15 -11.14 7.69
C LYS A 280 16.30 -12.41 7.64
N ASN A 281 15.45 -12.59 8.65
CA ASN A 281 14.54 -13.71 8.79
C ASN A 281 13.29 -13.19 9.51
N VAL A 282 12.27 -12.79 8.77
CA VAL A 282 11.10 -12.05 9.27
C VAL A 282 9.83 -12.72 8.81
N LEU A 283 8.89 -12.88 9.74
CA LEU A 283 7.51 -13.20 9.44
C LEU A 283 6.68 -11.92 9.55
N ALA A 284 6.00 -11.55 8.47
CA ALA A 284 5.20 -10.35 8.38
C ALA A 284 3.72 -10.71 8.19
N PHE A 285 2.85 -9.95 8.84
CA PHE A 285 1.40 -10.09 8.77
C PHE A 285 0.80 -8.75 8.39
N TRP A 286 -0.15 -8.76 7.48
CA TRP A 286 -0.95 -7.62 7.07
C TRP A 286 -2.41 -7.99 7.03
N THR A 287 -3.25 -7.16 7.65
CA THR A 287 -4.69 -7.24 7.50
C THR A 287 -5.26 -5.85 7.39
N TYR A 288 -6.26 -5.70 6.53
CA TYR A 288 -7.05 -4.49 6.52
C TYR A 288 -8.54 -4.80 6.35
N TYR A 289 -9.33 -3.92 6.91
CA TYR A 289 -10.77 -3.88 6.75
C TYR A 289 -11.18 -2.52 6.23
N TRP A 290 -11.86 -2.50 5.09
CA TRP A 290 -12.35 -1.28 4.48
C TRP A 290 -13.86 -1.40 4.27
N THR A 291 -14.64 -0.41 4.74
CA THR A 291 -16.10 -0.42 4.67
C THR A 291 -16.66 0.94 4.31
N SER A 292 -17.67 0.95 3.42
CA SER A 292 -18.64 2.02 3.32
C SER A 292 -19.66 1.84 4.43
N LEU A 293 -19.89 2.87 5.24
CA LEU A 293 -20.76 2.83 6.41
C LEU A 293 -22.18 3.27 6.09
N THR A 294 -22.34 4.09 5.07
CA THR A 294 -23.64 4.66 4.68
C THR A 294 -23.88 4.51 3.19
N PRO A 295 -25.13 4.50 2.73
CA PRO A 295 -25.46 4.63 1.32
C PRO A 295 -24.88 5.92 0.71
N GLY A 296 -24.74 5.94 -0.62
CA GLY A 296 -24.29 7.13 -1.35
C GLY A 296 -22.83 7.15 -1.78
N THR A 297 -22.02 6.18 -1.32
CA THR A 297 -20.63 6.04 -1.78
C THR A 297 -20.59 5.82 -3.30
N PRO A 298 -19.90 6.65 -4.09
CA PRO A 298 -19.76 6.42 -5.53
C PRO A 298 -19.10 5.08 -5.82
N TYR A 299 -19.48 4.42 -6.90
CA TYR A 299 -19.01 3.08 -7.28
C TYR A 299 -17.49 2.95 -7.25
N LEU A 300 -16.78 3.91 -7.81
CA LEU A 300 -15.32 3.90 -7.90
C LEU A 300 -14.64 4.18 -6.54
N ASN A 301 -15.38 4.71 -5.55
CA ASN A 301 -14.92 4.89 -4.17
C ASN A 301 -15.25 3.71 -3.23
N LEU A 302 -16.02 2.72 -3.71
CA LEU A 302 -16.30 1.52 -2.92
C LEU A 302 -15.01 0.72 -2.66
N PRO A 303 -14.91 0.06 -1.50
CA PRO A 303 -13.83 -0.89 -1.21
C PRO A 303 -13.57 -1.86 -2.34
N SER A 304 -12.34 -1.89 -2.84
CA SER A 304 -11.94 -2.72 -3.96
C SER A 304 -10.53 -3.27 -3.80
N LEU A 305 -10.34 -4.53 -4.14
CA LEU A 305 -9.06 -5.22 -4.01
C LEU A 305 -7.97 -4.56 -4.88
N GLY A 306 -6.83 -4.24 -4.28
CA GLY A 306 -5.72 -3.56 -4.94
C GLY A 306 -5.95 -2.06 -5.17
N TRP A 307 -7.00 -1.46 -4.55
CA TRP A 307 -7.30 -0.03 -4.61
C TRP A 307 -7.17 0.66 -3.24
N GLU A 308 -6.73 -0.07 -2.21
CA GLU A 308 -6.36 0.50 -0.92
C GLU A 308 -5.28 1.60 -1.09
N PRO A 309 -5.01 2.45 -0.08
CA PRO A 309 -4.14 3.63 -0.22
C PRO A 309 -2.78 3.36 -0.87
N TYR A 310 -2.19 2.19 -0.64
CA TYR A 310 -0.88 1.84 -1.21
C TYR A 310 -0.96 1.07 -2.54
N GLN A 311 -2.13 0.55 -2.92
CA GLN A 311 -2.37 -0.24 -4.14
C GLN A 311 -1.43 -1.45 -4.25
N ARG A 312 -1.19 -2.16 -3.16
CA ARG A 312 -0.25 -3.30 -3.09
C ARG A 312 -0.90 -4.63 -2.74
N SER A 313 -2.14 -4.60 -2.25
CA SER A 313 -2.89 -5.82 -1.92
C SER A 313 -3.29 -6.61 -3.16
N GLY A 314 -3.63 -7.88 -2.94
CA GLY A 314 -4.17 -8.74 -3.99
C GLY A 314 -3.13 -9.27 -4.96
N ARG A 315 -1.89 -9.54 -4.49
CA ARG A 315 -0.92 -10.29 -5.31
C ARG A 315 -1.52 -11.63 -5.71
N GLY A 316 -1.50 -11.94 -7.02
CA GLY A 316 -2.19 -13.10 -7.60
C GLY A 316 -3.61 -12.82 -8.08
N PHE A 317 -4.09 -11.58 -7.96
CA PHE A 317 -5.38 -11.13 -8.50
C PHE A 317 -5.22 -9.93 -9.41
N GLN A 318 -6.17 -9.77 -10.32
CA GLN A 318 -6.30 -8.55 -11.10
C GLN A 318 -6.83 -7.42 -10.21
N GLN A 319 -6.31 -6.21 -10.37
CA GLN A 319 -6.78 -5.04 -9.62
C GLN A 319 -8.27 -4.80 -9.87
N ASN A 320 -9.01 -4.44 -8.84
CA ASN A 320 -10.47 -4.25 -8.85
C ASN A 320 -11.28 -5.51 -9.20
N ARG A 321 -10.67 -6.71 -9.12
CA ARG A 321 -11.39 -7.97 -9.37
C ARG A 321 -12.57 -8.16 -8.42
N TYR A 322 -12.41 -7.75 -7.18
CA TYR A 322 -13.43 -7.82 -6.15
C TYR A 322 -13.72 -6.44 -5.59
N ARG A 323 -14.98 -6.05 -5.64
CA ARG A 323 -15.49 -4.78 -5.14
C ARG A 323 -16.79 -5.02 -4.38
N GLY A 324 -16.96 -4.36 -3.24
CA GLY A 324 -18.16 -4.46 -2.43
C GLY A 324 -18.26 -3.31 -1.44
N GLN A 325 -19.33 -3.28 -0.66
CA GLN A 325 -19.48 -2.24 0.37
C GLN A 325 -18.53 -2.45 1.55
N ARG A 326 -18.06 -3.69 1.75
CA ARG A 326 -17.05 -4.02 2.75
C ARG A 326 -16.04 -4.97 2.12
N LEU A 327 -14.78 -4.81 2.50
CA LEU A 327 -13.69 -5.66 2.05
C LEU A 327 -12.84 -6.04 3.26
N ALA A 328 -12.54 -7.32 3.39
CA ALA A 328 -11.59 -7.87 4.33
C ALA A 328 -10.41 -8.51 3.58
N TYR A 329 -9.21 -8.24 4.04
CA TYR A 329 -7.97 -8.75 3.45
C TYR A 329 -7.01 -9.22 4.54
N PHE A 330 -6.37 -10.35 4.29
CA PHE A 330 -5.33 -10.92 5.15
C PHE A 330 -4.18 -11.38 4.27
N GLU A 331 -2.95 -11.08 4.69
CA GLU A 331 -1.74 -11.55 4.02
C GLU A 331 -0.68 -11.88 5.06
N THR A 332 0.04 -12.97 4.84
CA THR A 332 1.25 -13.32 5.56
C THR A 332 2.41 -13.49 4.60
N GLU A 333 3.60 -13.06 5.01
CA GLU A 333 4.80 -13.10 4.20
C GLU A 333 6.01 -13.52 5.03
N TYR A 334 6.70 -14.55 4.58
CA TYR A 334 7.99 -14.97 5.11
C TYR A 334 9.11 -14.36 4.25
N ARG A 335 9.98 -13.56 4.87
CA ARG A 335 11.08 -12.83 4.23
C ARG A 335 12.41 -13.35 4.75
N ARG A 336 13.31 -13.76 3.84
CA ARG A 336 14.63 -14.25 4.21
C ARG A 336 15.71 -13.79 3.24
N ASP A 337 16.86 -13.36 3.79
CA ASP A 337 18.07 -13.14 3.00
C ASP A 337 18.66 -14.51 2.57
N ILE A 338 19.00 -14.64 1.29
CA ILE A 338 19.72 -15.80 0.73
C ILE A 338 21.22 -15.60 0.96
N THR A 339 21.69 -14.37 0.69
CA THR A 339 23.11 -14.03 0.82
C THR A 339 23.40 -13.42 2.19
N ARG A 340 24.52 -13.81 2.81
CA ARG A 340 24.94 -13.27 4.12
C ARG A 340 25.14 -11.75 4.13
N ASN A 341 25.50 -11.17 2.98
CA ASN A 341 25.68 -9.72 2.82
C ASN A 341 24.36 -8.95 2.56
N GLY A 342 23.21 -9.66 2.52
CA GLY A 342 21.89 -9.08 2.35
C GLY A 342 21.60 -8.54 0.94
N LEU A 343 22.42 -8.89 -0.09
CA LEU A 343 22.20 -8.44 -1.46
C LEU A 343 20.98 -9.10 -2.10
N LEU A 344 20.84 -10.42 -1.88
CA LEU A 344 19.76 -11.24 -2.43
C LEU A 344 18.94 -11.87 -1.30
N GLY A 345 17.63 -11.77 -1.41
CA GLY A 345 16.65 -12.40 -0.54
C GLY A 345 15.48 -12.96 -1.32
N PHE A 346 14.60 -13.69 -0.64
CA PHE A 346 13.36 -14.20 -1.18
C PHE A 346 12.20 -13.98 -0.20
N VAL A 347 11.01 -14.08 -0.72
CA VAL A 347 9.77 -14.09 0.06
C VAL A 347 8.87 -15.24 -0.38
N LEU A 348 8.11 -15.77 0.57
CA LEU A 348 6.95 -16.62 0.34
C LEU A 348 5.75 -15.91 0.93
N PHE A 349 4.64 -15.85 0.22
CA PHE A 349 3.45 -15.18 0.73
C PHE A 349 2.18 -15.95 0.43
N ALA A 350 1.19 -15.75 1.29
CA ALA A 350 -0.18 -16.19 1.07
C ALA A 350 -1.14 -15.07 1.50
N ASN A 351 -2.19 -14.87 0.72
CA ASN A 351 -3.22 -13.90 1.03
C ASN A 351 -4.62 -14.47 0.79
N VAL A 352 -5.58 -13.88 1.46
CA VAL A 352 -7.00 -14.16 1.25
C VAL A 352 -7.81 -12.87 1.37
N ASN A 353 -8.79 -12.72 0.51
CA ASN A 353 -9.69 -11.59 0.52
C ASN A 353 -11.15 -12.01 0.37
N ALA A 354 -12.04 -11.17 0.86
CA ALA A 354 -13.46 -11.28 0.62
C ALA A 354 -14.08 -9.88 0.54
N VAL A 355 -15.13 -9.76 -0.26
CA VAL A 355 -16.01 -8.61 -0.29
C VAL A 355 -17.43 -9.05 0.07
N THR A 356 -18.25 -8.12 0.57
CA THR A 356 -19.64 -8.43 0.85
C THR A 356 -20.46 -8.51 -0.42
N GLU A 357 -21.38 -9.49 -0.45
CA GLU A 357 -22.39 -9.59 -1.50
C GLU A 357 -23.39 -8.42 -1.42
N PRO A 358 -23.83 -7.87 -2.56
CA PRO A 358 -24.65 -6.67 -2.59
C PRO A 358 -26.01 -6.84 -1.91
N ASP A 359 -26.62 -8.03 -1.99
CA ASP A 359 -27.98 -8.29 -1.49
C ASP A 359 -28.00 -8.66 -0.01
N THR A 360 -26.99 -9.40 0.45
CA THR A 360 -26.97 -9.98 1.81
C THR A 360 -26.04 -9.23 2.76
N TYR A 361 -25.13 -8.41 2.25
CA TYR A 361 -24.06 -7.75 3.00
C TYR A 361 -23.17 -8.73 3.79
N LYS A 362 -23.10 -10.00 3.37
CA LYS A 362 -22.29 -11.06 4.00
C LYS A 362 -21.03 -11.33 3.22
N PHE A 363 -19.96 -11.71 3.90
CA PHE A 363 -18.76 -12.28 3.32
C PHE A 363 -18.98 -13.76 3.03
N THR A 364 -19.47 -14.06 1.84
CA THR A 364 -19.82 -15.43 1.45
C THR A 364 -18.66 -16.14 0.77
N TYR A 365 -17.91 -15.41 -0.07
CA TYR A 365 -16.86 -15.98 -0.90
C TYR A 365 -15.49 -15.43 -0.47
N TRP A 366 -14.58 -16.37 -0.17
CA TRP A 366 -13.21 -16.08 0.19
C TRP A 366 -12.27 -16.53 -0.91
N HIS A 367 -11.36 -15.66 -1.31
CA HIS A 367 -10.48 -15.87 -2.47
C HIS A 367 -9.03 -15.94 -2.01
N PRO A 368 -8.43 -17.14 -1.92
CA PRO A 368 -7.04 -17.31 -1.59
C PRO A 368 -6.12 -17.11 -2.79
N ALA A 369 -4.91 -16.63 -2.52
CA ALA A 369 -3.79 -16.64 -3.43
C ALA A 369 -2.49 -16.88 -2.66
N ALA A 370 -1.47 -17.38 -3.36
CA ALA A 370 -0.15 -17.57 -2.80
C ALA A 370 0.91 -17.24 -3.84
N GLY A 371 2.15 -17.11 -3.39
CA GLY A 371 3.23 -16.84 -4.33
C GLY A 371 4.59 -16.74 -3.66
N THR A 372 5.55 -16.38 -4.48
CA THR A 372 6.95 -16.19 -4.10
C THR A 372 7.52 -14.97 -4.77
N GLY A 373 8.61 -14.46 -4.25
CA GLY A 373 9.31 -13.34 -4.87
C GLY A 373 10.79 -13.26 -4.52
N LEU A 374 11.52 -12.52 -5.33
CA LEU A 374 12.92 -12.21 -5.11
C LEU A 374 13.08 -10.78 -4.60
N ARG A 375 14.12 -10.58 -3.81
CA ARG A 375 14.51 -9.30 -3.25
C ARG A 375 15.96 -9.01 -3.60
N PHE A 376 16.19 -7.90 -4.27
CA PHE A 376 17.52 -7.39 -4.59
C PHE A 376 17.73 -6.09 -3.82
N LYS A 377 18.73 -6.03 -2.93
CA LYS A 377 19.06 -4.80 -2.20
C LYS A 377 19.52 -3.72 -3.17
N PHE A 378 18.64 -2.76 -3.46
CA PHE A 378 18.94 -1.66 -4.36
C PHE A 378 19.84 -0.62 -3.70
N ASN A 379 19.48 -0.21 -2.48
CA ASN A 379 20.25 0.76 -1.70
C ASN A 379 20.26 0.36 -0.23
N LYS A 380 21.44 -0.03 0.28
CA LYS A 380 21.64 -0.45 1.67
C LYS A 380 21.45 0.67 2.70
N LYS A 381 21.62 1.94 2.31
CA LYS A 381 21.48 3.09 3.21
C LYS A 381 20.03 3.42 3.51
N SER A 382 19.14 3.34 2.52
CA SER A 382 17.71 3.52 2.69
C SER A 382 16.98 2.22 3.04
N GLY A 383 17.65 1.06 2.93
CA GLY A 383 17.05 -0.25 3.08
C GLY A 383 16.15 -0.66 1.89
N THR A 384 16.17 0.10 0.80
CA THR A 384 15.27 -0.14 -0.34
C THR A 384 15.67 -1.40 -1.09
N ASN A 385 14.70 -2.29 -1.33
CA ASN A 385 14.81 -3.47 -2.19
C ASN A 385 14.13 -3.22 -3.55
N ILE A 386 14.59 -3.87 -4.60
CA ILE A 386 13.78 -4.19 -5.76
C ILE A 386 13.09 -5.51 -5.45
N SER A 387 11.78 -5.54 -5.52
CA SER A 387 10.98 -6.75 -5.30
C SER A 387 10.34 -7.22 -6.61
N LEU A 388 10.49 -8.50 -6.92
CA LEU A 388 9.88 -9.17 -8.04
C LEU A 388 9.04 -10.32 -7.49
N ASP A 389 7.71 -10.18 -7.51
CA ASP A 389 6.77 -11.14 -6.93
C ASP A 389 5.96 -11.82 -8.02
N TYR A 390 5.83 -13.15 -7.93
CA TYR A 390 4.92 -13.96 -8.73
C TYR A 390 3.83 -14.51 -7.81
N GLY A 391 2.57 -14.12 -8.07
CA GLY A 391 1.40 -14.54 -7.31
C GLY A 391 0.41 -15.29 -8.18
N VAL A 392 -0.21 -16.31 -7.61
CA VAL A 392 -1.18 -17.20 -8.28
C VAL A 392 -2.44 -17.32 -7.43
N SER A 393 -3.59 -17.21 -8.07
CA SER A 393 -4.90 -17.55 -7.56
C SER A 393 -5.58 -18.58 -8.48
N ARG A 394 -6.79 -19.02 -8.14
CA ARG A 394 -7.49 -20.05 -8.91
C ARG A 394 -7.56 -19.79 -10.43
N ASN A 395 -7.73 -18.54 -10.85
CA ASN A 395 -7.99 -18.20 -12.25
C ASN A 395 -7.10 -17.07 -12.78
N TYR A 396 -6.05 -16.71 -12.05
CA TYR A 396 -5.20 -15.60 -12.44
C TYR A 396 -3.80 -15.71 -11.82
N SER A 397 -2.81 -15.26 -12.57
CA SER A 397 -1.47 -15.07 -12.06
C SER A 397 -0.94 -13.69 -12.41
N SER A 398 -0.08 -13.14 -11.58
CA SER A 398 0.52 -11.81 -11.80
C SER A 398 1.99 -11.80 -11.43
N ILE A 399 2.76 -11.04 -12.20
CA ILE A 399 4.10 -10.63 -11.84
C ILE A 399 4.02 -9.17 -11.40
N ASN A 400 4.58 -8.87 -10.22
CA ASN A 400 4.60 -7.53 -9.66
C ASN A 400 6.05 -7.12 -9.42
N LEU A 401 6.45 -5.98 -9.96
CA LEU A 401 7.76 -5.39 -9.76
C LEU A 401 7.59 -4.06 -9.00
N ASN A 402 8.27 -3.90 -7.87
CA ASN A 402 8.13 -2.73 -7.00
C ASN A 402 9.49 -2.29 -6.44
N LEU A 403 9.53 -1.06 -5.91
CA LEU A 403 10.56 -0.59 -4.99
C LEU A 403 10.05 -0.67 -3.56
N GLY A 404 10.83 -1.31 -2.69
CA GLY A 404 10.47 -1.61 -1.30
C GLY A 404 9.75 -2.94 -1.14
N GLU A 405 9.35 -3.23 0.09
CA GLU A 405 8.51 -4.38 0.41
C GLU A 405 7.04 -4.07 0.09
N THR A 406 6.22 -5.11 0.01
CA THR A 406 4.79 -4.96 -0.30
C THR A 406 4.06 -4.21 0.82
N PHE A 407 4.41 -4.50 2.09
CA PHE A 407 3.82 -3.84 3.25
C PHE A 407 4.80 -3.79 4.43
#